data_0664620e12df1364668146ac9c1ca72b
#
_entry.id   0664620e12df1364668146ac9c1ca72b
#
_cell.length_a   1.000
_cell.length_b   1.000
_cell.length_c   1.000
_cell.angle_alpha   90.00
_cell.angle_beta   90.00
_cell.angle_gamma   90.00
#
_symmetry.space_group_name_H-M   'P 1'
#
loop_
_entity.id
_entity.type
_entity.pdbx_description
1 polymer ?
#
loop_
_entity_poly.entity_id
_entity_poly.type
_entity_poly.pdbx_seq_one_letter_code
_entity_poly.pdbx_strand_id
1 'polypeptide(L)'
;MAEFTIAPPTPADEADWRRHWAQYLTRYAVTVTPETTAIVWARMLDPASTMRGLIARTADGRGVGFCHLILHANTWSLQPFCYLEDMFIDADFRRQGIGRAMLNHIMDMARENRWARVYWTTWENNAAARALYDQVAGGPDSLVRYTVRITG
;
A
#
# COMPACT_ATOMS: atom_id res chain seq x y z
N MET A 1 -3.31 23.22 -6.12
CA MET A 1 -3.09 21.79 -5.83
C MET A 1 -4.21 20.99 -6.47
N ALA A 2 -3.88 19.92 -7.15
CA ALA A 2 -4.90 19.04 -7.68
C ALA A 2 -5.69 18.40 -6.52
N GLU A 3 -7.00 18.44 -6.62
CA GLU A 3 -7.88 17.78 -5.68
C GLU A 3 -7.89 16.28 -5.97
N PHE A 4 -7.72 15.45 -4.94
CA PHE A 4 -7.77 14.00 -5.04
C PHE A 4 -8.48 13.40 -3.84
N THR A 5 -9.02 12.20 -4.03
CA THR A 5 -9.68 11.42 -2.97
C THR A 5 -8.96 10.09 -2.78
N ILE A 6 -9.03 9.54 -1.56
CA ILE A 6 -8.50 8.21 -1.24
C ILE A 6 -9.64 7.38 -0.68
N ALA A 7 -9.86 6.22 -1.28
CA ALA A 7 -10.93 5.32 -0.89
C ALA A 7 -10.60 3.87 -1.30
N PRO A 8 -11.30 2.88 -0.74
CA PRO A 8 -11.19 1.50 -1.20
C PRO A 8 -11.42 1.36 -2.71
N PRO A 9 -10.82 0.34 -3.36
CA PRO A 9 -11.02 0.11 -4.78
C PRO A 9 -12.46 -0.30 -5.09
N THR A 10 -12.91 0.08 -6.27
CA THR A 10 -14.15 -0.40 -6.90
C THR A 10 -13.81 -1.12 -8.21
N PRO A 11 -14.71 -1.91 -8.79
CA PRO A 11 -14.46 -2.55 -10.09
C PRO A 11 -14.03 -1.59 -11.20
N ALA A 12 -14.44 -0.32 -11.14
CA ALA A 12 -14.08 0.70 -12.12
C ALA A 12 -12.58 1.08 -12.09
N ASP A 13 -11.88 0.78 -11.00
CA ASP A 13 -10.46 1.15 -10.83
C ASP A 13 -9.50 0.12 -11.43
N GLU A 14 -9.98 -1.04 -11.87
CA GLU A 14 -9.13 -2.17 -12.23
C GLU A 14 -8.11 -1.84 -13.32
N ALA A 15 -8.52 -1.13 -14.37
CA ALA A 15 -7.62 -0.80 -15.48
C ALA A 15 -6.46 0.11 -15.03
N ASP A 16 -6.75 1.14 -14.25
CA ASP A 16 -5.75 2.04 -13.70
C ASP A 16 -4.84 1.32 -12.71
N TRP A 17 -5.40 0.50 -11.81
CA TRP A 17 -4.62 -0.30 -10.88
C TRP A 17 -3.68 -1.27 -11.60
N ARG A 18 -4.16 -2.01 -12.61
CA ARG A 18 -3.32 -2.95 -13.37
C ARG A 18 -2.16 -2.24 -14.06
N ARG A 19 -2.40 -1.06 -14.62
CA ARG A 19 -1.34 -0.26 -15.23
C ARG A 19 -0.28 0.14 -14.21
N HIS A 20 -0.69 0.65 -13.05
CA HIS A 20 0.22 1.05 -11.98
C HIS A 20 0.92 -0.14 -11.33
N TRP A 21 0.21 -1.25 -11.17
CA TRP A 21 0.80 -2.49 -10.66
C TRP A 21 1.93 -2.99 -11.55
N ALA A 22 1.73 -2.99 -12.86
CA ALA A 22 2.78 -3.35 -13.82
C ALA A 22 4.01 -2.42 -13.72
N GLN A 23 3.80 -1.12 -13.54
CA GLN A 23 4.89 -0.15 -13.35
C GLN A 23 5.63 -0.39 -12.04
N TYR A 24 4.90 -0.67 -10.97
CA TYR A 24 5.49 -1.01 -9.67
C TYR A 24 6.37 -2.26 -9.75
N LEU A 25 5.88 -3.33 -10.34
CA LEU A 25 6.62 -4.57 -10.51
C LEU A 25 7.89 -4.36 -11.35
N THR A 26 7.80 -3.60 -12.42
CA THR A 26 8.96 -3.25 -13.27
C THR A 26 10.00 -2.47 -12.47
N ARG A 27 9.59 -1.50 -11.69
CA ARG A 27 10.50 -0.67 -10.86
C ARG A 27 11.32 -1.50 -9.88
N TYR A 28 10.72 -2.53 -9.30
CA TYR A 28 11.36 -3.40 -8.31
C TYR A 28 11.94 -4.69 -8.90
N ALA A 29 11.90 -4.83 -10.23
CA ALA A 29 12.37 -6.02 -10.96
C ALA A 29 11.73 -7.32 -10.46
N VAL A 30 10.43 -7.25 -10.16
CA VAL A 30 9.63 -8.39 -9.69
C VAL A 30 8.74 -8.86 -10.83
N THR A 31 8.63 -10.18 -10.99
CA THR A 31 7.71 -10.82 -11.94
C THR A 31 6.69 -11.63 -11.15
N VAL A 32 5.42 -11.41 -11.45
CA VAL A 32 4.31 -12.22 -10.94
C VAL A 32 3.49 -12.77 -12.11
N THR A 33 2.83 -13.89 -11.92
CA THR A 33 1.99 -14.47 -12.97
C THR A 33 0.70 -13.66 -13.16
N PRO A 34 0.05 -13.76 -14.34
CA PRO A 34 -1.27 -13.15 -14.54
C PRO A 34 -2.31 -13.62 -13.51
N GLU A 35 -2.26 -14.89 -13.10
CA GLU A 35 -3.15 -15.46 -12.07
C GLU A 35 -2.92 -14.77 -10.74
N THR A 36 -1.67 -14.54 -10.34
CA THR A 36 -1.33 -13.81 -9.11
C THR A 36 -1.93 -12.41 -9.14
N THR A 37 -1.75 -11.68 -10.24
CA THR A 37 -2.33 -10.34 -10.39
C THR A 37 -3.85 -10.36 -10.25
N ALA A 38 -4.52 -11.32 -10.89
CA ALA A 38 -5.98 -11.45 -10.82
C ALA A 38 -6.46 -11.74 -9.41
N ILE A 39 -5.77 -12.62 -8.67
CA ILE A 39 -6.12 -12.96 -7.29
C ILE A 39 -5.88 -11.78 -6.34
N VAL A 40 -4.81 -11.02 -6.52
CA VAL A 40 -4.55 -9.82 -5.72
C VAL A 40 -5.69 -8.82 -5.89
N TRP A 41 -6.10 -8.57 -7.12
CA TRP A 41 -7.25 -7.69 -7.40
C TRP A 41 -8.54 -8.18 -6.74
N ALA A 42 -8.87 -9.46 -6.93
CA ALA A 42 -10.07 -10.06 -6.34
C ALA A 42 -10.08 -9.98 -4.81
N ARG A 43 -8.94 -10.20 -4.16
CA ARG A 43 -8.80 -10.12 -2.70
C ARG A 43 -9.04 -8.71 -2.17
N MET A 44 -8.64 -7.68 -2.90
CA MET A 44 -8.89 -6.30 -2.48
C MET A 44 -10.36 -5.92 -2.53
N LEU A 45 -11.15 -6.54 -3.41
CA LEU A 45 -12.59 -6.32 -3.54
C LEU A 45 -13.42 -7.18 -2.58
N ASP A 46 -12.85 -8.23 -2.02
CA ASP A 46 -13.54 -9.17 -1.13
C ASP A 46 -13.47 -8.69 0.32
N PRO A 47 -14.61 -8.31 0.94
CA PRO A 47 -14.62 -7.87 2.33
C PRO A 47 -14.23 -8.96 3.33
N ALA A 48 -14.31 -10.24 2.95
CA ALA A 48 -13.87 -11.37 3.78
C ALA A 48 -12.36 -11.62 3.72
N SER A 49 -11.66 -11.03 2.75
CA SER A 49 -10.22 -11.14 2.62
C SER A 49 -9.50 -10.39 3.75
N THR A 50 -8.30 -10.86 4.10
CA THR A 50 -7.38 -10.12 4.97
C THR A 50 -6.63 -9.01 4.23
N MET A 51 -6.72 -8.98 2.90
CA MET A 51 -6.15 -7.93 2.07
C MET A 51 -7.12 -6.76 1.95
N ARG A 52 -6.58 -5.55 2.00
CA ARG A 52 -7.29 -4.29 1.72
C ARG A 52 -6.49 -3.51 0.70
N GLY A 53 -7.17 -2.64 -0.02
CA GLY A 53 -6.54 -1.70 -0.93
C GLY A 53 -7.06 -0.30 -0.73
N LEU A 54 -6.28 0.67 -1.15
CA LEU A 54 -6.72 2.05 -1.33
C LEU A 54 -6.31 2.52 -2.71
N ILE A 55 -7.14 3.35 -3.31
CA ILE A 55 -6.87 4.02 -4.58
C ILE A 55 -6.92 5.53 -4.34
N ALA A 56 -5.91 6.23 -4.79
CA ALA A 56 -5.94 7.68 -4.91
C ALA A 56 -6.52 8.05 -6.30
N ARG A 57 -7.54 8.90 -6.33
CA ARG A 57 -8.23 9.33 -7.56
C ARG A 57 -8.21 10.84 -7.66
N THR A 58 -8.04 11.32 -8.87
CA THR A 58 -8.27 12.73 -9.20
C THR A 58 -9.77 13.06 -9.17
N ALA A 59 -10.12 14.34 -9.24
CA ALA A 59 -11.52 14.79 -9.22
C ALA A 59 -12.37 14.21 -10.36
N ASP A 60 -11.76 13.89 -11.51
CA ASP A 60 -12.41 13.25 -12.65
C ASP A 60 -12.47 11.71 -12.53
N GLY A 61 -12.03 11.15 -11.41
CA GLY A 61 -12.12 9.72 -11.10
C GLY A 61 -10.98 8.84 -11.60
N ARG A 62 -9.94 9.43 -12.22
CA ARG A 62 -8.77 8.69 -12.68
C ARG A 62 -7.94 8.20 -11.48
N GLY A 63 -7.62 6.91 -11.45
CA GLY A 63 -6.68 6.36 -10.47
C GLY A 63 -5.25 6.83 -10.74
N VAL A 64 -4.59 7.35 -9.70
CA VAL A 64 -3.23 7.92 -9.78
C VAL A 64 -2.28 7.35 -8.73
N GLY A 65 -2.75 6.43 -7.92
CA GLY A 65 -1.94 5.73 -6.92
C GLY A 65 -2.72 4.63 -6.24
N PHE A 66 -2.00 3.71 -5.64
CA PHE A 66 -2.59 2.61 -4.86
C PHE A 66 -1.74 2.23 -3.67
N CYS A 67 -2.33 1.53 -2.71
CA CYS A 67 -1.59 0.74 -1.75
C CYS A 67 -2.28 -0.62 -1.52
N HIS A 68 -1.47 -1.58 -1.08
CA HIS A 68 -1.91 -2.89 -0.61
C HIS A 68 -1.65 -3.02 0.89
N LEU A 69 -2.68 -3.41 1.62
CA LEU A 69 -2.64 -3.61 3.06
C LEU A 69 -2.96 -5.07 3.36
N ILE A 70 -2.15 -5.68 4.22
CA ILE A 70 -2.36 -7.05 4.68
C ILE A 70 -2.65 -7.03 6.17
N LEU A 71 -3.85 -7.45 6.56
CA LEU A 71 -4.20 -7.63 7.96
C LEU A 71 -3.81 -9.03 8.39
N HIS A 72 -3.11 -9.15 9.50
CA HIS A 72 -2.72 -10.47 9.99
C HIS A 72 -2.84 -10.58 11.51
N ALA A 73 -3.13 -11.80 11.98
CA ALA A 73 -3.07 -12.13 13.38
C ALA A 73 -1.62 -12.00 13.90
N ASN A 74 -1.50 -11.78 15.19
CA ASN A 74 -0.22 -11.69 15.86
C ASN A 74 -0.32 -12.32 17.26
N THR A 75 0.82 -12.48 17.93
CA THR A 75 0.88 -13.12 19.25
C THR A 75 0.87 -12.12 20.41
N TRP A 76 0.84 -10.81 20.13
CA TRP A 76 0.97 -9.76 21.15
C TRP A 76 -0.34 -9.01 21.42
N SER A 77 -1.35 -9.21 20.59
CA SER A 77 -2.61 -8.49 20.69
C SER A 77 -3.78 -9.33 20.15
N LEU A 78 -4.96 -9.11 20.68
CA LEU A 78 -6.20 -9.63 20.09
C LEU A 78 -6.56 -8.92 18.77
N GLN A 79 -6.03 -7.72 18.58
CA GLN A 79 -6.27 -6.92 17.39
C GLN A 79 -5.23 -7.22 16.31
N PRO A 80 -5.60 -7.19 15.02
CA PRO A 80 -4.66 -7.49 13.94
C PRO A 80 -3.57 -6.43 13.82
N PHE A 81 -2.44 -6.83 13.24
CA PHE A 81 -1.47 -5.91 12.66
C PHE A 81 -1.81 -5.67 11.19
N CYS A 82 -1.54 -4.47 10.71
CA CYS A 82 -1.63 -4.11 9.31
C CYS A 82 -0.23 -3.94 8.73
N TYR A 83 0.10 -4.73 7.73
CA TYR A 83 1.30 -4.56 6.92
C TYR A 83 0.98 -3.80 5.65
N LEU A 84 1.57 -2.61 5.49
CA LEU A 84 1.56 -1.89 4.23
C LEU A 84 2.60 -2.53 3.30
N GLU A 85 2.13 -3.42 2.44
CA GLU A 85 2.97 -4.23 1.55
C GLU A 85 3.56 -3.40 0.41
N ASP A 86 2.69 -2.66 -0.28
CA ASP A 86 3.04 -1.88 -1.46
C ASP A 86 2.35 -0.53 -1.42
N MET A 87 3.06 0.50 -1.89
CA MET A 87 2.49 1.82 -2.14
C MET A 87 3.15 2.41 -3.39
N PHE A 88 2.33 2.88 -4.30
CA PHE A 88 2.75 3.46 -5.57
C PHE A 88 1.94 4.71 -5.89
N ILE A 89 2.65 5.74 -6.33
CA ILE A 89 2.05 6.96 -6.87
C ILE A 89 2.59 7.15 -8.29
N ASP A 90 1.69 7.39 -9.23
CA ASP A 90 2.02 7.69 -10.63
C ASP A 90 3.05 8.83 -10.67
N ALA A 91 4.07 8.70 -11.52
CA ALA A 91 5.18 9.63 -11.58
C ALA A 91 4.74 11.09 -11.81
N ASP A 92 3.70 11.29 -12.61
CA ASP A 92 3.16 12.61 -12.93
C ASP A 92 2.44 13.27 -11.74
N PHE A 93 2.12 12.49 -10.72
CA PHE A 93 1.38 12.95 -9.53
C PHE A 93 2.20 12.92 -8.24
N ARG A 94 3.49 12.63 -8.34
CA ARG A 94 4.39 12.64 -7.18
C ARG A 94 4.63 14.06 -6.67
N ARG A 95 5.05 14.15 -5.40
CA ARG A 95 5.38 15.42 -4.71
C ARG A 95 4.18 16.36 -4.57
N GLN A 96 2.96 15.85 -4.65
CA GLN A 96 1.71 16.60 -4.48
C GLN A 96 0.98 16.22 -3.17
N GLY A 97 1.64 15.50 -2.27
CA GLY A 97 1.09 15.13 -0.97
C GLY A 97 0.22 13.87 -0.97
N ILE A 98 0.08 13.16 -2.10
CA ILE A 98 -0.77 11.95 -2.18
C ILE A 98 -0.25 10.84 -1.27
N GLY A 99 1.05 10.58 -1.25
CA GLY A 99 1.64 9.56 -0.38
C GLY A 99 1.39 9.83 1.10
N ARG A 100 1.54 11.08 1.54
CA ARG A 100 1.22 11.50 2.91
C ARG A 100 -0.27 11.33 3.21
N ALA A 101 -1.14 11.76 2.31
CA ALA A 101 -2.58 11.62 2.51
C ALA A 101 -2.99 10.14 2.58
N MET A 102 -2.36 9.28 1.78
CA MET A 102 -2.60 7.83 1.83
C MET A 102 -2.17 7.24 3.18
N LEU A 103 -0.99 7.60 3.68
CA LEU A 103 -0.54 7.16 5.01
C LEU A 103 -1.48 7.65 6.12
N ASN A 104 -1.89 8.91 6.08
CA ASN A 104 -2.84 9.46 7.05
C ASN A 104 -4.18 8.69 7.01
N HIS A 105 -4.68 8.40 5.81
CA HIS A 105 -5.90 7.61 5.64
C HIS A 105 -5.76 6.20 6.25
N ILE A 106 -4.60 5.55 6.05
CA ILE A 106 -4.31 4.24 6.67
C ILE A 106 -4.32 4.35 8.20
N MET A 107 -3.74 5.42 8.77
CA MET A 107 -3.73 5.63 10.21
C MET A 107 -5.14 5.85 10.77
N ASP A 108 -6.00 6.56 10.04
CA ASP A 108 -7.39 6.75 10.43
C ASP A 108 -8.16 5.42 10.37
N MET A 109 -7.99 4.63 9.32
CA MET A 109 -8.53 3.27 9.25
C MET A 109 -8.07 2.41 10.43
N ALA A 110 -6.79 2.51 10.81
CA ALA A 110 -6.23 1.75 11.92
C ALA A 110 -6.90 2.12 13.25
N ARG A 111 -7.13 3.40 13.49
CA ARG A 111 -7.85 3.87 14.69
C ARG A 111 -9.30 3.41 14.71
N GLU A 112 -10.01 3.59 13.61
CA GLU A 112 -11.42 3.20 13.47
C GLU A 112 -11.64 1.70 13.66
N ASN A 113 -10.74 0.89 13.09
CA ASN A 113 -10.82 -0.57 13.14
C ASN A 113 -10.02 -1.18 14.30
N ARG A 114 -9.40 -0.36 15.14
CA ARG A 114 -8.61 -0.78 16.30
C ARG A 114 -7.46 -1.72 15.95
N TRP A 115 -6.78 -1.50 14.83
CA TRP A 115 -5.57 -2.27 14.53
C TRP A 115 -4.49 -1.94 15.54
N ALA A 116 -3.77 -2.96 16.00
CA ALA A 116 -2.77 -2.76 17.05
C ALA A 116 -1.46 -2.16 16.54
N ARG A 117 -1.20 -2.28 15.23
CA ARG A 117 0.02 -1.77 14.60
C ARG A 117 -0.20 -1.59 13.11
N VAL A 118 0.40 -0.55 12.55
CA VAL A 118 0.67 -0.40 11.11
C VAL A 118 2.17 -0.33 10.92
N TYR A 119 2.72 -1.11 10.02
CA TYR A 119 4.15 -1.14 9.76
C TYR A 119 4.43 -1.43 8.29
N TRP A 120 5.62 -1.02 7.84
CA TRP A 120 6.10 -1.24 6.46
C TRP A 120 7.61 -1.28 6.44
N THR A 121 8.14 -1.71 5.29
CA THR A 121 9.58 -1.68 5.02
C THR A 121 9.86 -0.87 3.77
N THR A 122 11.05 -0.30 3.69
CA THR A 122 11.57 0.34 2.48
C THR A 122 13.06 0.04 2.37
N TRP A 123 13.61 0.27 1.19
CA TRP A 123 15.04 0.12 1.01
C TRP A 123 15.79 1.22 1.76
N GLU A 124 16.93 0.85 2.36
CA GLU A 124 17.76 1.77 3.15
C GLU A 124 18.17 3.02 2.35
N ASN A 125 18.41 2.87 1.06
CA ASN A 125 18.82 3.94 0.15
C ASN A 125 17.65 4.70 -0.50
N ASN A 126 16.40 4.40 -0.17
CA ASN A 126 15.23 5.10 -0.69
C ASN A 126 15.01 6.41 0.08
N ALA A 127 15.87 7.40 -0.15
CA ALA A 127 15.90 8.64 0.62
C ALA A 127 14.59 9.44 0.51
N ALA A 128 13.98 9.49 -0.67
CA ALA A 128 12.74 10.24 -0.89
C ALA A 128 11.57 9.66 -0.09
N ALA A 129 11.40 8.32 -0.10
CA ALA A 129 10.36 7.66 0.68
C ALA A 129 10.65 7.76 2.18
N ARG A 130 11.90 7.57 2.59
CA ARG A 130 12.30 7.67 4.00
C ARG A 130 12.05 9.05 4.59
N ALA A 131 12.27 10.11 3.83
CA ALA A 131 11.98 11.47 4.30
C ALA A 131 10.50 11.64 4.68
N LEU A 132 9.58 11.06 3.91
CA LEU A 132 8.16 11.03 4.24
C LEU A 132 7.87 10.11 5.43
N TYR A 133 8.43 8.93 5.44
CA TYR A 133 8.18 7.92 6.48
C TYR A 133 8.70 8.36 7.85
N ASP A 134 9.85 9.02 7.91
CA ASP A 134 10.40 9.57 9.15
C ASP A 134 9.47 10.63 9.75
N GLN A 135 8.83 11.45 8.91
CA GLN A 135 7.87 12.45 9.39
C GLN A 135 6.57 11.82 9.92
N VAL A 136 6.13 10.71 9.33
CA VAL A 136 4.89 10.04 9.75
C VAL A 136 5.11 9.12 10.95
N ALA A 137 6.21 8.37 10.97
CA ALA A 137 6.50 7.32 11.95
C ALA A 137 7.49 7.74 13.06
N GLY A 138 8.17 8.88 12.90
CA GLY A 138 9.19 9.33 13.85
C GLY A 138 10.57 8.66 13.69
N GLY A 139 10.77 7.93 12.60
CA GLY A 139 11.99 7.19 12.29
C GLY A 139 11.77 5.68 12.21
N PRO A 140 12.73 4.93 11.67
CA PRO A 140 12.62 3.48 11.54
C PRO A 140 12.90 2.77 12.87
N ASP A 141 12.35 1.56 13.00
CA ASP A 141 12.76 0.63 14.04
C ASP A 141 14.22 0.17 13.82
N SER A 142 14.87 -0.33 14.88
CA SER A 142 16.21 -0.91 14.81
C SER A 142 16.25 -2.37 14.34
N LEU A 143 15.11 -2.89 13.85
CA LEU A 143 14.97 -4.27 13.42
C LEU A 143 15.62 -4.52 12.06
N VAL A 144 16.19 -5.70 11.89
CA VAL A 144 16.72 -6.20 10.60
C VAL A 144 15.84 -7.33 10.13
N ARG A 145 15.53 -7.36 8.84
CA ARG A 145 14.73 -8.42 8.23
C ARG A 145 15.63 -9.50 7.65
N TYR A 146 15.39 -10.74 8.04
CA TYR A 146 15.98 -11.92 7.41
C TYR A 146 14.97 -12.56 6.48
N THR A 147 15.39 -12.97 5.29
CA THR A 147 14.52 -13.57 4.28
C THR A 147 15.17 -14.82 3.70
N VAL A 148 14.42 -15.93 3.72
CA VAL A 148 14.76 -17.13 2.96
C VAL A 148 13.67 -17.31 1.90
N ARG A 149 14.07 -17.34 0.62
CA ARG A 149 13.13 -17.61 -0.47
C ARG A 149 12.99 -19.12 -0.63
N ILE A 150 11.75 -19.59 -0.55
CA ILE A 150 11.45 -21.00 -0.78
C ILE A 150 11.17 -21.18 -2.26
N THR A 151 12.01 -21.97 -2.92
CA THR A 151 11.83 -22.40 -4.31
C THR A 151 11.18 -23.77 -4.29
N GLY A 152 10.02 -23.87 -4.89
CA GLY A 152 9.29 -25.13 -5.03
C GLY A 152 9.57 -25.80 -6.34
#